data_f51af6816d7198f979e7526b1046cbfe
#
_entry.id   f51af6816d7198f979e7526b1046cbfe
#
_cell.length_a   1.000
_cell.length_b   1.000
_cell.length_c   1.000
_cell.angle_alpha   90.00
_cell.angle_beta   90.00
_cell.angle_gamma   90.00
#
_symmetry.space_group_name_H-M   'P 1'
#
loop_
_entity.id
_entity.type
_entity.pdbx_description
1 polymer ?
#
loop_
_entity_poly.entity_id
_entity_poly.type
_entity_poly.pdbx_seq_one_letter_code
_entity_poly.pdbx_strand_id
1 'polypeptide(L)'
;GGTEQAYKTLSKIDPVGYGKTRNFGNGKITKLSPYIHHGIISLNEVRNFALKSNPNIKQNEKFIQELGWRDFWQRIAAQHPDWIWSDVEEYKTGFSFSDYSENLPEDILNAQTNVACINFFIEELLNTGYLHNHARMYLAIYIIHFRRIKWQIGAFWFLQHLLDGDEAS
;
A
#
# COMPACT_ATOMS: atom_id res chain seq x y z
N GLY A 1 -16.42 8.00 -7.97
CA GLY A 1 -16.33 7.32 -6.66
C GLY A 1 -17.62 6.61 -6.31
N GLY A 2 -17.67 6.05 -5.11
CA GLY A 2 -18.87 5.40 -4.57
C GLY A 2 -19.08 3.96 -5.03
N THR A 3 -20.21 3.40 -4.62
CA THR A 3 -20.55 1.96 -4.77
C THR A 3 -20.58 1.53 -6.23
N GLU A 4 -21.19 2.29 -7.11
CA GLU A 4 -21.24 1.96 -8.55
C GLU A 4 -19.86 1.81 -9.17
N GLN A 5 -18.96 2.75 -8.89
CA GLN A 5 -17.59 2.70 -9.40
C GLN A 5 -16.81 1.52 -8.81
N ALA A 6 -17.08 1.18 -7.55
CA ALA A 6 -16.46 0.04 -6.89
C ALA A 6 -16.80 -1.28 -7.62
N TYR A 7 -18.07 -1.54 -7.89
CA TYR A 7 -18.51 -2.74 -8.62
C TYR A 7 -18.09 -2.73 -10.10
N LYS A 8 -18.05 -1.54 -10.74
CA LYS A 8 -17.50 -1.40 -12.08
C LYS A 8 -16.00 -1.72 -12.12
N THR A 9 -15.26 -1.38 -11.07
CA THR A 9 -13.85 -1.74 -10.95
C THR A 9 -13.69 -3.24 -10.67
N LEU A 10 -14.50 -3.80 -9.75
CA LEU A 10 -14.53 -5.22 -9.45
C LEU A 10 -14.81 -6.07 -10.71
N SER A 11 -15.75 -5.65 -11.55
CA SER A 11 -16.11 -6.40 -12.77
C SER A 11 -14.98 -6.49 -13.82
N LYS A 12 -13.91 -5.70 -13.67
CA LYS A 12 -12.78 -5.63 -14.61
C LYS A 12 -11.51 -6.28 -14.10
N ILE A 13 -11.50 -6.81 -12.88
CA ILE A 13 -10.27 -7.42 -12.35
C ILE A 13 -9.87 -8.65 -13.16
N ASP A 14 -8.57 -8.85 -13.29
CA ASP A 14 -7.95 -10.02 -13.90
C ASP A 14 -7.07 -10.71 -12.85
N PRO A 15 -7.60 -11.65 -12.06
CA PRO A 15 -6.86 -12.30 -10.98
C PRO A 15 -5.64 -13.09 -11.48
N VAL A 16 -5.73 -13.69 -12.66
CA VAL A 16 -4.63 -14.45 -13.28
C VAL A 16 -3.53 -13.52 -13.75
N GLY A 17 -3.89 -12.46 -14.46
CA GLY A 17 -2.96 -11.42 -14.90
C GLY A 17 -2.31 -10.71 -13.73
N TYR A 18 -3.08 -10.44 -12.66
CA TYR A 18 -2.57 -9.91 -11.40
C TYR A 18 -1.44 -10.78 -10.85
N GLY A 19 -1.68 -12.07 -10.69
CA GLY A 19 -0.68 -13.00 -10.17
C GLY A 19 0.65 -12.98 -10.95
N LYS A 20 0.59 -12.74 -12.26
CA LYS A 20 1.76 -12.73 -13.15
C LYS A 20 2.46 -11.37 -13.22
N THR A 21 1.73 -10.27 -13.12
CA THR A 21 2.23 -8.94 -13.51
C THR A 21 2.15 -7.88 -12.42
N ARG A 22 1.61 -8.17 -11.24
CA ARG A 22 1.39 -7.21 -10.16
C ARG A 22 2.64 -6.43 -9.71
N ASN A 23 3.82 -6.98 -9.98
CA ASN A 23 5.09 -6.36 -9.60
C ASN A 23 5.60 -5.34 -10.64
N PHE A 24 4.97 -5.23 -11.79
CA PHE A 24 5.34 -4.26 -12.83
C PHE A 24 4.46 -3.01 -12.71
N GLY A 25 5.02 -1.84 -12.96
CA GLY A 25 4.30 -0.56 -12.87
C GLY A 25 3.08 -0.47 -13.80
N ASN A 26 3.09 -1.18 -14.93
CA ASN A 26 1.97 -1.35 -15.88
C ASN A 26 1.20 -2.67 -15.69
N GLY A 27 1.39 -3.37 -14.59
CA GLY A 27 0.78 -4.66 -14.30
C GLY A 27 -0.74 -4.59 -14.07
N LYS A 28 -1.35 -5.77 -14.00
CA LYS A 28 -2.81 -5.93 -13.80
C LYS A 28 -3.20 -5.77 -12.33
N ILE A 29 -2.94 -4.60 -11.74
CA ILE A 29 -3.39 -4.28 -10.38
C ILE A 29 -4.88 -3.96 -10.37
N THR A 30 -5.56 -4.24 -9.26
CA THR A 30 -7.02 -4.13 -9.18
C THR A 30 -7.53 -2.73 -8.88
N LYS A 31 -6.76 -1.92 -8.18
CA LYS A 31 -7.18 -0.61 -7.62
C LYS A 31 -8.43 -0.70 -6.74
N LEU A 32 -8.64 -1.85 -6.07
CA LEU A 32 -9.79 -2.08 -5.19
C LEU A 32 -9.51 -1.68 -3.72
N SER A 33 -8.24 -1.46 -3.35
CA SER A 33 -7.85 -1.20 -1.97
C SER A 33 -8.62 -0.05 -1.30
N PRO A 34 -8.91 1.10 -1.95
CA PRO A 34 -9.71 2.14 -1.33
C PRO A 34 -11.15 1.68 -1.02
N TYR A 35 -11.76 0.94 -1.93
CA TYR A 35 -13.13 0.45 -1.75
C TYR A 35 -13.23 -0.62 -0.66
N ILE A 36 -12.19 -1.46 -0.54
CA ILE A 36 -12.11 -2.46 0.53
C ILE A 36 -11.86 -1.77 1.87
N HIS A 37 -10.92 -0.81 1.93
CA HIS A 37 -10.60 -0.07 3.14
C HIS A 37 -11.83 0.64 3.72
N HIS A 38 -12.60 1.30 2.87
CA HIS A 38 -13.82 2.00 3.28
C HIS A 38 -15.07 1.09 3.41
N GLY A 39 -14.92 -0.23 3.34
CA GLY A 39 -16.00 -1.18 3.54
C GLY A 39 -17.08 -1.18 2.45
N ILE A 40 -16.81 -0.58 1.27
CA ILE A 40 -17.78 -0.55 0.14
C ILE A 40 -17.88 -1.93 -0.51
N ILE A 41 -16.77 -2.66 -0.57
CA ILE A 41 -16.68 -4.05 -1.04
C ILE A 41 -15.90 -4.86 0.00
N SER A 42 -16.42 -6.03 0.36
CA SER A 42 -15.74 -6.93 1.28
C SER A 42 -14.67 -7.80 0.58
N LEU A 43 -13.70 -8.29 1.35
CA LEU A 43 -12.72 -9.27 0.85
C LEU A 43 -13.40 -10.53 0.31
N ASN A 44 -14.51 -10.96 0.93
CA ASN A 44 -15.29 -12.11 0.49
C ASN A 44 -15.94 -11.89 -0.89
N GLU A 45 -16.46 -10.71 -1.16
CA GLU A 45 -17.01 -10.38 -2.47
C GLU A 45 -15.94 -10.41 -3.55
N VAL A 46 -14.78 -9.82 -3.28
CA VAL A 46 -13.63 -9.82 -4.21
C VAL A 46 -13.16 -11.25 -4.48
N ARG A 47 -12.98 -12.07 -3.44
CA ARG A 47 -12.62 -13.49 -3.57
C ARG A 47 -13.64 -14.27 -4.39
N ASN A 48 -14.92 -14.13 -4.06
CA ASN A 48 -16.01 -14.86 -4.74
C ASN A 48 -16.11 -14.46 -6.20
N PHE A 49 -15.91 -13.18 -6.52
CA PHE A 49 -15.87 -12.71 -7.90
C PHE A 49 -14.69 -13.34 -8.67
N ALA A 50 -13.51 -13.38 -8.07
CA ALA A 50 -12.33 -13.99 -8.69
C ALA A 50 -12.55 -15.49 -8.99
N LEU A 51 -13.10 -16.24 -8.03
CA LEU A 51 -13.40 -17.67 -8.19
C LEU A 51 -14.52 -17.93 -9.21
N LYS A 52 -15.52 -17.03 -9.29
CA LYS A 52 -16.58 -17.13 -10.30
C LYS A 52 -16.05 -16.83 -11.71
N SER A 53 -15.18 -15.85 -11.83
CA SER A 53 -14.59 -15.45 -13.12
C SER A 53 -13.61 -16.50 -13.68
N ASN A 54 -12.89 -17.18 -12.80
CA ASN A 54 -12.01 -18.28 -13.14
C ASN A 54 -12.09 -19.38 -12.06
N PRO A 55 -12.79 -20.50 -12.32
CA PRO A 55 -12.91 -21.60 -11.36
C PRO A 55 -11.61 -22.36 -11.05
N ASN A 56 -10.56 -22.13 -11.82
CA ASN A 56 -9.28 -22.76 -11.56
C ASN A 56 -8.57 -22.10 -10.37
N ILE A 57 -8.67 -22.73 -9.21
CA ILE A 57 -8.12 -22.24 -7.94
C ILE A 57 -6.60 -21.98 -8.05
N LYS A 58 -5.85 -22.87 -8.70
CA LYS A 58 -4.39 -22.72 -8.85
C LYS A 58 -4.00 -21.44 -9.61
N GLN A 59 -4.80 -21.05 -10.60
CA GLN A 59 -4.54 -19.81 -11.32
C GLN A 59 -4.88 -18.55 -10.52
N ASN A 60 -5.80 -18.66 -9.57
CA ASN A 60 -6.21 -17.57 -8.68
C ASN A 60 -5.40 -17.53 -7.37
N GLU A 61 -4.58 -18.56 -7.10
CA GLU A 61 -3.91 -18.75 -5.81
C GLU A 61 -3.19 -17.50 -5.32
N LYS A 62 -2.37 -16.90 -6.18
CA LYS A 62 -1.61 -15.68 -5.80
C LYS A 62 -2.53 -14.52 -5.45
N PHE A 63 -3.59 -14.32 -6.20
CA PHE A 63 -4.56 -13.26 -5.93
C PHE A 63 -5.28 -13.47 -4.59
N ILE A 64 -5.77 -14.69 -4.36
CA ILE A 64 -6.45 -15.07 -3.11
C ILE A 64 -5.50 -14.94 -1.90
N GLN A 65 -4.23 -15.34 -2.08
CA GLN A 65 -3.21 -15.19 -1.05
C GLN A 65 -3.00 -13.72 -0.64
N GLU A 66 -2.97 -12.79 -1.59
CA GLU A 66 -2.82 -11.36 -1.29
C GLU A 66 -4.05 -10.79 -0.53
N LEU A 67 -5.26 -11.27 -0.82
CA LEU A 67 -6.43 -10.94 -0.01
C LEU A 67 -6.32 -11.50 1.42
N GLY A 68 -5.77 -12.73 1.54
CA GLY A 68 -5.52 -13.38 2.83
C GLY A 68 -4.48 -12.62 3.67
N TRP A 69 -3.43 -12.08 3.06
CA TRP A 69 -2.45 -11.24 3.77
C TRP A 69 -3.09 -9.98 4.36
N ARG A 70 -4.01 -9.34 3.63
CA ARG A 70 -4.74 -8.20 4.19
C ARG A 70 -5.57 -8.56 5.42
N ASP A 71 -6.35 -9.64 5.37
CA ASP A 71 -7.12 -10.12 6.53
C ASP A 71 -6.20 -10.50 7.70
N PHE A 72 -5.09 -11.14 7.42
CA PHE A 72 -4.10 -11.53 8.43
C PHE A 72 -3.56 -10.30 9.18
N TRP A 73 -3.08 -9.29 8.47
CA TRP A 73 -2.50 -8.10 9.10
C TRP A 73 -3.54 -7.29 9.88
N GLN A 74 -4.79 -7.21 9.41
CA GLN A 74 -5.88 -6.59 10.16
C GLN A 74 -6.11 -7.30 11.50
N ARG A 75 -6.05 -8.63 11.52
CA ARG A 75 -6.19 -9.41 12.75
C ARG A 75 -5.00 -9.24 13.69
N ILE A 76 -3.79 -9.19 13.16
CA ILE A 76 -2.58 -8.93 13.96
C ILE A 76 -2.66 -7.53 14.59
N ALA A 77 -3.00 -6.51 13.82
CA ALA A 77 -3.15 -5.15 14.33
C ALA A 77 -4.23 -5.05 15.43
N ALA A 78 -5.35 -5.74 15.27
CA ALA A 78 -6.39 -5.80 16.29
C ALA A 78 -5.96 -6.51 17.58
N GLN A 79 -5.06 -7.49 17.49
CA GLN A 79 -4.52 -8.22 18.66
C GLN A 79 -3.36 -7.47 19.33
N HIS A 80 -2.60 -6.69 18.57
CA HIS A 80 -1.40 -6.00 19.02
C HIS A 80 -1.42 -4.52 18.60
N PRO A 81 -2.39 -3.73 19.09
CA PRO A 81 -2.52 -2.32 18.70
C PRO A 81 -1.31 -1.46 19.12
N ASP A 82 -0.57 -1.90 20.13
CA ASP A 82 0.67 -1.28 20.61
C ASP A 82 1.83 -1.41 19.62
N TRP A 83 1.79 -2.38 18.69
CA TRP A 83 2.85 -2.56 17.69
C TRP A 83 2.76 -1.56 16.54
N ILE A 84 1.58 -1.00 16.28
CA ILE A 84 1.32 -0.18 15.08
C ILE A 84 2.27 1.01 14.97
N TRP A 85 2.58 1.66 16.09
CA TRP A 85 3.42 2.87 16.11
C TRP A 85 4.73 2.71 16.89
N SER A 86 5.00 1.51 17.38
CA SER A 86 6.21 1.18 18.15
C SER A 86 7.28 0.54 17.28
N ASP A 87 8.55 0.82 17.60
CA ASP A 87 9.66 0.06 17.05
C ASP A 87 9.66 -1.35 17.71
N VAL A 88 9.30 -2.38 16.94
CA VAL A 88 9.25 -3.77 17.44
C VAL A 88 10.64 -4.41 17.48
N GLU A 89 11.57 -3.91 16.65
CA GLU A 89 12.96 -4.37 16.57
C GLU A 89 13.92 -3.17 16.54
N GLU A 90 15.16 -3.41 16.93
CA GLU A 90 16.23 -2.43 16.75
C GLU A 90 16.53 -2.19 15.27
N TYR A 91 16.98 -0.98 14.93
CA TYR A 91 17.33 -0.61 13.57
C TYR A 91 18.58 -1.38 13.10
N LYS A 92 18.44 -2.13 12.02
CA LYS A 92 19.52 -2.95 11.43
C LYS A 92 20.36 -2.16 10.40
N THR A 93 20.41 -0.84 10.53
CA THR A 93 21.03 0.07 9.55
C THR A 93 22.40 0.58 9.97
N GLY A 94 22.84 0.30 11.20
CA GLY A 94 24.04 0.89 11.80
C GLY A 94 23.85 2.32 12.33
N PHE A 95 22.62 2.85 12.28
CA PHE A 95 22.21 4.13 12.84
C PHE A 95 21.27 3.90 14.03
N SER A 96 21.38 4.75 15.05
CA SER A 96 20.48 4.74 16.20
C SER A 96 19.21 5.58 15.92
N PHE A 97 18.17 5.41 16.72
CA PHE A 97 16.93 6.18 16.61
C PHE A 97 17.16 7.71 16.63
N SER A 98 18.15 8.18 17.41
CA SER A 98 18.53 9.60 17.48
C SER A 98 19.13 10.18 16.19
N ASP A 99 19.58 9.32 15.27
CA ASP A 99 20.16 9.74 13.98
C ASP A 99 19.07 10.04 12.93
N TYR A 100 17.79 9.79 13.25
CA TYR A 100 16.66 9.98 12.36
C TYR A 100 15.91 11.28 12.69
N SER A 101 15.63 12.06 11.64
CA SER A 101 14.87 13.32 11.74
C SER A 101 13.40 13.08 12.09
N GLU A 102 12.83 14.00 12.86
CA GLU A 102 11.39 14.04 13.17
C GLU A 102 10.59 14.89 12.19
N ASN A 103 11.20 15.43 11.15
CA ASN A 103 10.53 16.29 10.19
C ASN A 103 10.74 15.79 8.77
N LEU A 104 9.67 15.83 7.96
CA LEU A 104 9.76 15.68 6.52
C LEU A 104 10.29 16.97 5.90
N PRO A 105 11.37 16.91 5.11
CA PRO A 105 11.92 18.10 4.44
C PRO A 105 10.98 18.62 3.35
N GLU A 106 11.05 19.93 3.09
CA GLU A 106 10.24 20.62 2.08
C GLU A 106 10.40 20.06 0.66
N ASP A 107 11.59 19.57 0.30
CA ASP A 107 11.82 18.98 -1.02
C ASP A 107 11.04 17.67 -1.23
N ILE A 108 10.76 16.92 -0.17
CA ILE A 108 9.86 15.74 -0.21
C ILE A 108 8.41 16.21 -0.27
N LEU A 109 8.03 17.16 0.58
CA LEU A 109 6.64 17.67 0.61
C LEU A 109 6.20 18.26 -0.72
N ASN A 110 7.14 18.87 -1.46
CA ASN A 110 6.88 19.59 -2.72
C ASN A 110 7.31 18.80 -3.97
N ALA A 111 7.70 17.52 -3.86
CA ALA A 111 8.22 16.70 -4.96
C ALA A 111 9.42 17.35 -5.70
N GLN A 112 10.33 17.96 -4.96
CA GLN A 112 11.52 18.68 -5.45
C GLN A 112 12.83 18.04 -5.01
N THR A 113 12.85 16.72 -4.84
CA THR A 113 14.06 15.98 -4.51
C THR A 113 14.99 15.88 -5.72
N ASN A 114 16.27 15.52 -5.48
CA ASN A 114 17.22 15.26 -6.56
C ASN A 114 17.01 13.94 -7.32
N VAL A 115 15.91 13.20 -7.03
CA VAL A 115 15.61 11.89 -7.59
C VAL A 115 14.30 11.94 -8.36
N ALA A 116 14.37 11.99 -9.68
CA ALA A 116 13.20 12.20 -10.56
C ALA A 116 12.07 11.17 -10.35
N CYS A 117 12.41 9.88 -10.16
CA CYS A 117 11.37 8.86 -9.93
C CYS A 117 10.68 9.02 -8.57
N ILE A 118 11.39 9.53 -7.55
CA ILE A 118 10.79 9.85 -6.24
C ILE A 118 9.82 11.02 -6.38
N ASN A 119 10.20 12.08 -7.09
CA ASN A 119 9.31 13.21 -7.36
C ASN A 119 8.05 12.76 -8.08
N PHE A 120 8.19 11.90 -9.10
CA PHE A 120 7.04 11.32 -9.80
C PHE A 120 6.10 10.54 -8.86
N PHE A 121 6.63 9.72 -7.95
CA PHE A 121 5.81 8.99 -6.98
C PHE A 121 5.11 9.92 -5.99
N ILE A 122 5.78 10.96 -5.54
CA ILE A 122 5.19 11.97 -4.64
C ILE A 122 4.05 12.70 -5.37
N GLU A 123 4.29 13.17 -6.58
CA GLU A 123 3.26 13.84 -7.39
C GLU A 123 2.05 12.94 -7.65
N GLU A 124 2.28 11.66 -8.00
CA GLU A 124 1.20 10.69 -8.20
C GLU A 124 0.37 10.52 -6.92
N LEU A 125 1.04 10.38 -5.75
CA LEU A 125 0.38 10.27 -4.47
C LEU A 125 -0.47 11.50 -4.15
N LEU A 126 0.12 12.69 -4.24
CA LEU A 126 -0.55 13.94 -3.89
C LEU A 126 -1.73 14.27 -4.83
N ASN A 127 -1.61 13.95 -6.12
CA ASN A 127 -2.64 14.25 -7.11
C ASN A 127 -3.78 13.22 -7.13
N THR A 128 -3.50 11.96 -6.79
CA THR A 128 -4.47 10.86 -7.00
C THR A 128 -4.93 10.20 -5.71
N GLY A 129 -4.20 10.37 -4.61
CA GLY A 129 -4.43 9.63 -3.38
C GLY A 129 -4.16 8.12 -3.51
N TYR A 130 -3.50 7.71 -4.59
CA TYR A 130 -3.18 6.30 -4.85
C TYR A 130 -1.75 6.16 -5.37
N LEU A 131 -1.08 5.11 -4.92
CA LEU A 131 0.24 4.77 -5.38
C LEU A 131 0.38 3.26 -5.53
N HIS A 132 1.01 2.81 -6.61
CA HIS A 132 1.32 1.40 -6.82
C HIS A 132 2.17 0.85 -5.66
N ASN A 133 1.91 -0.38 -5.20
CA ASN A 133 2.57 -0.96 -4.02
C ASN A 133 4.11 -0.85 -4.08
N HIS A 134 4.74 -1.15 -5.21
CA HIS A 134 6.21 -1.03 -5.35
C HIS A 134 6.69 0.41 -5.24
N ALA A 135 5.93 1.37 -5.77
CA ALA A 135 6.26 2.78 -5.63
C ALA A 135 6.18 3.24 -4.17
N ARG A 136 5.18 2.72 -3.40
CA ARG A 136 5.12 2.95 -1.94
C ARG A 136 6.38 2.43 -1.24
N MET A 137 6.82 1.22 -1.58
CA MET A 137 8.03 0.63 -1.00
C MET A 137 9.27 1.47 -1.32
N TYR A 138 9.46 1.88 -2.57
CA TYR A 138 10.61 2.72 -2.96
C TYR A 138 10.58 4.09 -2.27
N LEU A 139 9.41 4.72 -2.20
CA LEU A 139 9.26 6.01 -1.54
C LEU A 139 9.49 5.89 -0.03
N ALA A 140 8.98 4.84 0.62
CA ALA A 140 9.23 4.57 2.03
C ALA A 140 10.73 4.32 2.30
N ILE A 141 11.40 3.50 1.48
CA ILE A 141 12.85 3.27 1.58
C ILE A 141 13.61 4.59 1.43
N TYR A 142 13.24 5.43 0.47
CA TYR A 142 13.87 6.74 0.28
C TYR A 142 13.72 7.61 1.51
N ILE A 143 12.52 7.76 2.05
CA ILE A 143 12.24 8.57 3.24
C ILE A 143 13.03 8.04 4.44
N ILE A 144 12.93 6.75 4.72
CA ILE A 144 13.47 6.17 5.95
C ILE A 144 14.99 5.98 5.87
N HIS A 145 15.49 5.33 4.83
CA HIS A 145 16.89 4.90 4.79
C HIS A 145 17.81 5.92 4.13
N PHE A 146 17.39 6.59 3.06
CA PHE A 146 18.25 7.58 2.39
C PHE A 146 18.19 8.95 3.05
N ARG A 147 17.00 9.37 3.50
CA ARG A 147 16.80 10.68 4.12
C ARG A 147 16.87 10.62 5.65
N ARG A 148 16.94 9.42 6.24
CA ARG A 148 16.97 9.16 7.68
C ARG A 148 15.88 9.93 8.43
N ILE A 149 14.64 9.72 8.03
CA ILE A 149 13.46 10.27 8.68
C ILE A 149 12.80 9.12 9.45
N LYS A 150 12.36 9.39 10.68
CA LYS A 150 11.65 8.39 11.50
C LYS A 150 10.49 7.80 10.70
N TRP A 151 10.37 6.48 10.70
CA TRP A 151 9.38 5.79 9.89
C TRP A 151 7.95 6.22 10.24
N GLN A 152 7.68 6.56 11.51
CA GLN A 152 6.38 7.06 11.97
C GLN A 152 5.98 8.34 11.23
N ILE A 153 6.93 9.23 10.99
CA ILE A 153 6.69 10.48 10.26
C ILE A 153 6.33 10.20 8.80
N GLY A 154 7.07 9.29 8.16
CA GLY A 154 6.78 8.86 6.79
C GLY A 154 5.43 8.13 6.68
N ALA A 155 5.13 7.22 7.62
CA ALA A 155 3.87 6.50 7.68
C ALA A 155 2.68 7.45 7.88
N PHE A 156 2.79 8.40 8.81
CA PHE A 156 1.76 9.41 9.03
C PHE A 156 1.47 10.24 7.79
N TRP A 157 2.52 10.66 7.09
CA TRP A 157 2.37 11.40 5.83
C TRP A 157 1.68 10.55 4.73
N PHE A 158 2.02 9.25 4.62
CA PHE A 158 1.30 8.35 3.72
C PHE A 158 -0.18 8.23 4.07
N LEU A 159 -0.51 8.04 5.35
CA LEU A 159 -1.89 7.92 5.82
C LEU A 159 -2.73 9.17 5.52
N GLN A 160 -2.12 10.35 5.56
CA GLN A 160 -2.81 11.62 5.23
C GLN A 160 -3.17 11.73 3.76
N HIS A 161 -2.44 11.08 2.85
CA HIS A 161 -2.59 11.25 1.40
C HIS A 161 -3.18 10.03 0.69
N LEU A 162 -3.07 8.83 1.25
CA LEU A 162 -3.59 7.62 0.65
C LEU A 162 -5.09 7.45 0.88
N LEU A 163 -5.86 7.26 -0.18
CA LEU A 163 -7.29 6.89 -0.11
C LEU A 163 -7.52 5.52 0.54
N ASP A 164 -6.53 4.65 0.51
CA ASP A 164 -6.51 3.34 1.14
C ASP A 164 -5.52 3.27 2.30
N GLY A 165 -5.21 4.41 2.91
CA GLY A 165 -4.33 4.51 4.07
C GLY A 165 -4.85 3.66 5.22
N ASP A 166 -4.06 2.67 5.60
CA ASP A 166 -4.44 1.64 6.56
C ASP A 166 -3.25 1.34 7.47
N GLU A 167 -3.40 1.59 8.77
CA GLU A 167 -2.34 1.39 9.76
C GLU A 167 -1.91 -0.08 9.89
N ALA A 168 -2.75 -1.02 9.45
CA ALA A 168 -2.49 -2.45 9.54
C ALA A 168 -1.91 -3.05 8.25
N SER A 169 -1.72 -2.28 7.16
CA SER A 169 -1.30 -2.86 5.88
C SER A 169 -0.29 -2.02 5.10
#